data_67afa1824ff07e6dd64bf5f17325dc28
#
_entry.id   67afa1824ff07e6dd64bf5f17325dc28
#
_cell.length_a   1.000
_cell.length_b   1.000
_cell.length_c   1.000
_cell.angle_alpha   90.00
_cell.angle_beta   90.00
_cell.angle_gamma   90.00
#
_symmetry.space_group_name_H-M   'P 1'
#
loop_
_entity.id
_entity.type
_entity.pdbx_description
1 polymer ?
#
loop_
_entity_poly.entity_id
_entity_poly.type
_entity_poly.pdbx_seq_one_letter_code
_entity_poly.pdbx_strand_id
1 'polypeptide(L)'
;MRFFSLYNALKMQIRITTALILILCFSIIAFCTEGNVPTKSSPADIVRQAVADGKIAYKLTTPDELKALLGPVENQTLRNSGGMEILELKYPDIQVIFGRMRDYSTPSTLLWIAVKDKQLDIGQERQIVLRNEDDLKKFDPFWGLANVSLANLDLRGHLQLLQTMPFDSQTKWPGPDKLPDGFDPVKLLEDGKNPGLGIRALHKQGVDGRGVGIAIIDQPLLKDHIEYADRLTRYEAIDVDGVPVQMHGPPICSIAVGKTCGVAPSASLYYFAVPMWKPDNMPYCDAIDKLIQLNADPNTTARVRVVSISTGMFPQQANFDRWKDALKKAEENGILVVTCAQDSFQYGMLARNNGKDPDDPASYRSGIYGVGPGAVLVPAGNRTTASHTGRDVYTFWREAGMSWAAPYLAGLAVLAYQVNPEIEPKTIITLLQKTAVKTSVGDVVQPADFIKAVRDTKHK
;
A
#
# COMPACT_ATOMS: atom_id res chain seq x y z
N MET A 1 -5.97 -0.03 -13.66
CA MET A 1 -4.68 0.16 -14.36
C MET A 1 -4.62 1.39 -15.27
N ARG A 2 -5.60 1.68 -16.14
CA ARG A 2 -5.59 2.92 -16.95
C ARG A 2 -5.79 4.24 -16.17
N PHE A 3 -6.31 4.20 -14.95
CA PHE A 3 -6.55 5.38 -14.13
C PHE A 3 -5.25 5.98 -13.57
N PHE A 4 -4.29 5.16 -13.20
CA PHE A 4 -2.95 5.63 -12.79
C PHE A 4 -2.18 6.27 -13.96
N SER A 5 -2.37 5.77 -15.18
CA SER A 5 -1.77 6.34 -16.39
C SER A 5 -2.37 7.72 -16.72
N LEU A 6 -3.68 7.91 -16.56
CA LEU A 6 -4.35 9.21 -16.78
C LEU A 6 -3.95 10.27 -15.74
N TYR A 7 -3.83 9.86 -14.46
CA TYR A 7 -3.40 10.74 -13.38
C TYR A 7 -1.96 11.22 -13.56
N ASN A 8 -1.07 10.34 -14.02
CA ASN A 8 0.34 10.66 -14.27
C ASN A 8 0.55 11.43 -15.58
N ALA A 9 -0.22 11.16 -16.62
CA ALA A 9 -0.20 11.94 -17.86
C ALA A 9 -0.69 13.38 -17.64
N LEU A 10 -1.67 13.57 -16.75
CA LEU A 10 -2.16 14.89 -16.35
C LEU A 10 -1.13 15.70 -15.55
N LYS A 11 -0.33 15.05 -14.68
CA LYS A 11 0.76 15.73 -13.94
C LYS A 11 1.90 16.22 -14.83
N MET A 12 2.16 15.56 -15.95
CA MET A 12 3.24 15.94 -16.86
C MET A 12 2.88 17.20 -17.71
N GLN A 13 1.60 17.45 -17.96
CA GLN A 13 1.15 18.64 -18.72
C GLN A 13 1.09 19.93 -17.88
N ILE A 14 1.02 19.84 -16.54
CA ILE A 14 0.85 20.98 -15.63
C ILE A 14 2.17 21.75 -15.35
N ARG A 15 3.34 21.21 -15.69
CA ARG A 15 4.63 21.86 -15.40
C ARG A 15 5.13 22.86 -16.45
N ILE A 16 4.41 23.14 -17.52
CA ILE A 16 4.92 23.97 -18.63
C ILE A 16 4.27 25.37 -18.74
N THR A 17 3.25 25.70 -17.96
CA THR A 17 2.56 27.01 -18.15
C THR A 17 2.38 27.80 -16.86
N THR A 18 3.45 28.18 -16.20
CA THR A 18 3.42 29.22 -15.16
C THR A 18 4.58 30.20 -15.36
N ALA A 19 4.49 31.02 -16.37
CA ALA A 19 5.22 32.30 -16.43
C ALA A 19 4.56 33.21 -17.49
N LEU A 20 4.28 34.42 -17.14
CA LEU A 20 3.74 35.61 -17.81
C LEU A 20 2.23 35.80 -17.72
N ILE A 21 1.82 36.77 -16.96
CA ILE A 21 1.40 38.12 -17.24
C ILE A 21 0.84 38.77 -15.97
N LEU A 22 1.65 39.60 -15.35
CA LEU A 22 1.21 40.78 -14.60
C LEU A 22 1.36 41.95 -15.60
N ILE A 23 0.37 42.81 -15.66
CA ILE A 23 0.50 44.28 -15.81
C ILE A 23 -0.74 44.87 -16.50
N LEU A 24 -1.22 45.97 -15.89
CA LEU A 24 -2.06 47.09 -16.38
C LEU A 24 -3.58 46.86 -16.50
N CYS A 25 -4.38 47.71 -16.06
CA CYS A 25 -4.41 49.05 -15.47
C CYS A 25 -5.84 49.49 -15.29
N PHE A 26 -6.04 50.27 -14.32
CA PHE A 26 -7.04 51.25 -13.96
C PHE A 26 -7.91 51.94 -15.08
N SER A 27 -9.11 52.24 -14.63
CA SER A 27 -9.99 53.39 -14.97
C SER A 27 -11.04 53.17 -16.09
N ILE A 28 -12.31 53.23 -15.78
CA ILE A 28 -13.15 54.43 -15.83
C ILE A 28 -14.57 54.08 -15.37
N ILE A 29 -15.10 54.89 -14.47
CA ILE A 29 -16.47 54.88 -14.01
C ILE A 29 -17.36 55.50 -15.11
N ALA A 30 -18.42 54.78 -15.50
CA ALA A 30 -19.60 55.39 -16.11
C ALA A 30 -20.86 54.78 -15.50
N PHE A 31 -21.61 55.59 -14.78
CA PHE A 31 -22.95 55.31 -14.29
C PHE A 31 -23.88 55.03 -15.47
N CYS A 32 -24.49 53.86 -15.53
CA CYS A 32 -25.79 53.67 -16.15
C CYS A 32 -26.59 52.74 -15.23
N THR A 33 -27.58 53.24 -14.61
CA THR A 33 -28.62 52.52 -13.85
C THR A 33 -29.49 51.77 -14.85
N GLU A 34 -29.17 50.47 -15.05
CA GLU A 34 -30.11 49.50 -15.61
C GLU A 34 -30.42 48.49 -14.52
N GLY A 35 -31.70 48.20 -14.32
CA GLY A 35 -32.20 47.34 -13.27
C GLY A 35 -31.56 45.95 -13.30
N ASN A 36 -30.84 45.59 -12.26
CA ASN A 36 -30.27 44.26 -12.05
C ASN A 36 -31.40 43.25 -11.82
N VAL A 37 -31.86 42.62 -12.87
CA VAL A 37 -32.48 41.31 -12.79
C VAL A 37 -31.34 40.38 -12.28
N PRO A 38 -31.48 39.68 -11.13
CA PRO A 38 -30.42 38.80 -10.69
C PRO A 38 -30.23 37.70 -11.73
N THR A 39 -29.15 37.78 -12.49
CA THR A 39 -28.75 36.72 -13.41
C THR A 39 -28.53 35.48 -12.58
N LYS A 40 -29.32 34.42 -12.80
CA LYS A 40 -29.10 33.12 -12.18
C LYS A 40 -27.64 32.75 -12.44
N SER A 41 -26.87 32.54 -11.36
CA SER A 41 -25.48 32.10 -11.43
C SER A 41 -25.39 30.87 -12.34
N SER A 42 -24.43 30.82 -13.24
CA SER A 42 -24.27 29.64 -14.10
C SER A 42 -23.90 28.43 -13.24
N PRO A 43 -24.23 27.19 -13.67
CA PRO A 43 -23.77 25.98 -12.96
C PRO A 43 -22.25 25.97 -12.69
N ALA A 44 -21.46 26.51 -13.62
CA ALA A 44 -20.02 26.66 -13.49
C ALA A 44 -19.61 27.60 -12.35
N ASP A 45 -20.33 28.72 -12.17
CA ASP A 45 -20.06 29.69 -11.08
C ASP A 45 -20.51 29.12 -9.73
N ILE A 46 -21.63 28.39 -9.70
CA ILE A 46 -22.10 27.68 -8.52
C ILE A 46 -21.05 26.66 -8.06
N VAL A 47 -20.47 25.88 -8.97
CA VAL A 47 -19.42 24.89 -8.63
C VAL A 47 -18.18 25.60 -8.10
N ARG A 48 -17.68 26.63 -8.76
CA ARG A 48 -16.48 27.36 -8.30
C ARG A 48 -16.68 27.93 -6.89
N GLN A 49 -17.84 28.55 -6.66
CA GLN A 49 -18.18 29.08 -5.35
C GLN A 49 -18.30 27.98 -4.31
N ALA A 50 -18.96 26.86 -4.62
CA ALA A 50 -19.12 25.74 -3.70
C ALA A 50 -17.79 25.05 -3.36
N VAL A 51 -16.83 25.00 -4.30
CA VAL A 51 -15.46 24.54 -4.03
C VAL A 51 -14.74 25.53 -3.12
N ALA A 52 -14.84 26.85 -3.40
CA ALA A 52 -14.23 27.87 -2.55
C ALA A 52 -14.78 27.87 -1.13
N ASP A 53 -16.08 27.61 -0.97
CA ASP A 53 -16.77 27.51 0.33
C ASP A 53 -16.52 26.15 1.04
N GLY A 54 -15.80 25.21 0.43
CA GLY A 54 -15.57 23.86 0.97
C GLY A 54 -16.81 22.94 0.93
N LYS A 55 -17.89 23.34 0.28
CA LYS A 55 -19.10 22.52 0.11
C LYS A 55 -18.89 21.36 -0.86
N ILE A 56 -18.06 21.59 -1.90
CA ILE A 56 -17.56 20.55 -2.82
C ILE A 56 -16.12 20.26 -2.46
N ALA A 57 -15.83 19.01 -2.08
CA ALA A 57 -14.51 18.61 -1.62
C ALA A 57 -14.19 17.15 -2.01
N TYR A 58 -12.91 16.87 -2.22
CA TYR A 58 -12.37 15.55 -2.55
C TYR A 58 -12.77 14.51 -1.48
N LYS A 59 -13.27 13.37 -1.93
CA LYS A 59 -13.76 12.25 -1.08
C LYS A 59 -14.88 12.58 -0.09
N LEU A 60 -15.38 13.81 -0.05
CA LEU A 60 -16.45 14.21 0.86
C LEU A 60 -17.77 14.53 0.16
N THR A 61 -17.74 14.88 -1.12
CA THR A 61 -18.97 15.18 -1.88
C THR A 61 -19.48 13.91 -2.57
N THR A 62 -20.76 13.62 -2.42
CA THR A 62 -21.45 12.49 -3.08
C THR A 62 -22.16 12.96 -4.36
N PRO A 63 -22.52 12.03 -5.27
CA PRO A 63 -23.33 12.37 -6.45
C PRO A 63 -24.66 13.05 -6.10
N ASP A 64 -25.33 12.62 -5.04
CA ASP A 64 -26.63 13.18 -4.65
C ASP A 64 -26.49 14.60 -4.09
N GLU A 65 -25.43 14.86 -3.29
CA GLU A 65 -25.13 16.23 -2.82
C GLU A 65 -24.83 17.16 -4.00
N LEU A 66 -24.11 16.70 -5.05
CA LEU A 66 -23.84 17.49 -6.22
C LEU A 66 -25.11 17.73 -7.06
N LYS A 67 -25.93 16.69 -7.28
CA LYS A 67 -27.22 16.81 -8.01
C LYS A 67 -28.18 17.75 -7.29
N ALA A 68 -28.22 17.73 -5.97
CA ALA A 68 -29.02 18.68 -5.18
C ALA A 68 -28.57 20.14 -5.40
N LEU A 69 -27.28 20.36 -5.62
CA LEU A 69 -26.70 21.69 -5.86
C LEU A 69 -26.92 22.20 -7.30
N LEU A 70 -26.75 21.32 -8.30
CA LEU A 70 -26.70 21.68 -9.73
C LEU A 70 -27.97 21.33 -10.51
N GLY A 71 -28.86 20.51 -9.94
CA GLY A 71 -30.03 20.00 -10.63
C GLY A 71 -29.73 18.76 -11.51
N PRO A 72 -30.59 18.48 -12.51
CA PRO A 72 -30.48 17.27 -13.32
C PRO A 72 -29.21 17.27 -14.20
N VAL A 73 -28.65 16.08 -14.34
CA VAL A 73 -27.48 15.86 -15.20
C VAL A 73 -27.86 15.75 -16.67
N GLU A 74 -27.00 16.19 -17.59
CA GLU A 74 -27.19 16.01 -19.03
C GLU A 74 -26.88 14.56 -19.44
N ASN A 75 -25.84 13.98 -18.87
CA ASN A 75 -25.43 12.61 -19.16
C ASN A 75 -24.73 11.99 -17.93
N GLN A 76 -24.88 10.67 -17.78
CA GLN A 76 -24.15 9.91 -16.78
C GLN A 76 -23.64 8.59 -17.37
N THR A 77 -22.45 8.20 -16.97
CA THR A 77 -21.82 6.94 -17.38
C THR A 77 -21.29 6.21 -16.16
N LEU A 78 -21.65 4.93 -16.02
CA LEU A 78 -21.15 4.04 -14.98
C LEU A 78 -20.20 3.02 -15.60
N ARG A 79 -19.00 2.85 -15.03
CA ARG A 79 -18.03 1.85 -15.49
C ARG A 79 -17.27 1.25 -14.32
N ASN A 80 -16.73 0.04 -14.53
CA ASN A 80 -15.87 -0.63 -13.57
C ASN A 80 -14.41 -0.61 -14.05
N SER A 81 -13.49 -0.32 -13.16
CA SER A 81 -12.05 -0.31 -13.44
C SER A 81 -11.24 -0.64 -12.19
N GLY A 82 -10.41 -1.67 -12.24
CA GLY A 82 -9.45 -2.00 -11.18
C GLY A 82 -10.08 -2.22 -9.79
N GLY A 83 -11.26 -2.86 -9.71
CA GLY A 83 -11.98 -3.06 -8.44
C GLY A 83 -12.82 -1.86 -8.01
N MET A 84 -12.72 -0.72 -8.71
CA MET A 84 -13.54 0.47 -8.46
C MET A 84 -14.75 0.54 -9.38
N GLU A 85 -15.84 1.06 -8.86
CA GLU A 85 -16.98 1.57 -9.61
C GLU A 85 -16.75 3.08 -9.83
N ILE A 86 -16.80 3.53 -11.08
CA ILE A 86 -16.57 4.92 -11.49
C ILE A 86 -17.85 5.45 -12.09
N LEU A 87 -18.39 6.52 -11.51
CA LEU A 87 -19.53 7.27 -12.01
C LEU A 87 -19.05 8.61 -12.58
N GLU A 88 -19.30 8.85 -13.84
CA GLU A 88 -19.07 10.13 -14.51
C GLU A 88 -20.40 10.85 -14.70
N LEU A 89 -20.48 12.12 -14.27
CA LEU A 89 -21.60 13.01 -14.48
C LEU A 89 -21.16 14.18 -15.36
N LYS A 90 -22.00 14.53 -16.36
CA LYS A 90 -21.81 15.69 -17.24
C LYS A 90 -22.95 16.67 -17.11
N TYR A 91 -22.59 17.93 -16.93
CA TYR A 91 -23.44 19.10 -16.96
C TYR A 91 -22.90 20.07 -18.04
N PRO A 92 -23.64 21.14 -18.42
CA PRO A 92 -23.10 22.17 -19.29
C PRO A 92 -21.76 22.71 -18.77
N ASP A 93 -20.69 22.56 -19.54
CA ASP A 93 -19.34 23.00 -19.20
C ASP A 93 -18.72 22.32 -17.94
N ILE A 94 -19.34 21.29 -17.33
CA ILE A 94 -18.84 20.64 -16.12
C ILE A 94 -18.78 19.13 -16.32
N GLN A 95 -17.63 18.53 -15.99
CA GLN A 95 -17.41 17.09 -15.95
C GLN A 95 -16.98 16.69 -14.55
N VAL A 96 -17.59 15.63 -14.01
CA VAL A 96 -17.35 15.18 -12.63
C VAL A 96 -17.16 13.68 -12.58
N ILE A 97 -16.16 13.23 -11.83
CA ILE A 97 -15.88 11.81 -11.63
C ILE A 97 -15.99 11.50 -10.15
N PHE A 98 -16.82 10.50 -9.85
CA PHE A 98 -16.96 9.88 -8.54
C PHE A 98 -16.44 8.44 -8.59
N GLY A 99 -16.05 7.91 -7.44
CA GLY A 99 -15.64 6.52 -7.32
C GLY A 99 -15.88 5.92 -5.94
N ARG A 100 -16.02 4.59 -5.93
CA ARG A 100 -16.04 3.77 -4.71
C ARG A 100 -15.40 2.42 -4.99
N MET A 101 -14.94 1.74 -3.95
CA MET A 101 -14.54 0.33 -4.05
C MET A 101 -15.81 -0.55 -4.14
N ARG A 102 -15.88 -1.45 -5.13
CA ARG A 102 -17.07 -2.28 -5.39
C ARG A 102 -17.47 -3.20 -4.25
N ASP A 103 -16.46 -3.72 -3.55
CA ASP A 103 -16.64 -4.73 -2.50
C ASP A 103 -17.15 -4.14 -1.17
N TYR A 104 -17.36 -2.81 -1.13
CA TYR A 104 -17.87 -2.11 0.04
C TYR A 104 -19.13 -1.33 -0.29
N SER A 105 -20.02 -1.24 0.69
CA SER A 105 -21.32 -0.53 0.58
C SER A 105 -21.21 1.00 0.81
N THR A 106 -20.01 1.54 0.77
CA THR A 106 -19.79 3.00 0.90
C THR A 106 -20.34 3.75 -0.31
N PRO A 107 -20.82 5.00 -0.15
CA PRO A 107 -21.26 5.81 -1.27
C PRO A 107 -20.09 6.15 -2.20
N SER A 108 -20.37 6.36 -3.48
CA SER A 108 -19.39 6.97 -4.39
C SER A 108 -19.07 8.39 -3.93
N THR A 109 -17.80 8.77 -3.97
CA THR A 109 -17.32 10.08 -3.55
C THR A 109 -16.53 10.78 -4.64
N LEU A 110 -16.47 12.11 -4.58
CA LEU A 110 -15.84 12.95 -5.58
C LEU A 110 -14.33 12.68 -5.68
N LEU A 111 -13.88 12.34 -6.88
CA LEU A 111 -12.47 12.14 -7.20
C LEU A 111 -11.90 13.27 -8.06
N TRP A 112 -12.72 13.86 -8.94
CA TRP A 112 -12.25 14.84 -9.90
C TRP A 112 -13.42 15.69 -10.41
N ILE A 113 -13.16 16.97 -10.70
CA ILE A 113 -14.12 17.89 -11.31
C ILE A 113 -13.39 18.89 -12.21
N ALA A 114 -13.95 19.18 -13.37
CA ALA A 114 -13.48 20.23 -14.26
C ALA A 114 -14.63 21.13 -14.72
N VAL A 115 -14.30 22.38 -14.97
CA VAL A 115 -15.19 23.40 -15.56
C VAL A 115 -14.52 23.94 -16.82
N LYS A 116 -15.18 23.84 -17.97
CA LYS A 116 -14.62 24.20 -19.28
C LYS A 116 -13.23 23.59 -19.49
N ASP A 117 -13.14 22.28 -19.32
CA ASP A 117 -11.92 21.46 -19.43
C ASP A 117 -10.76 21.85 -18.48
N LYS A 118 -11.00 22.75 -17.53
CA LYS A 118 -10.02 23.09 -16.48
C LYS A 118 -10.38 22.39 -15.19
N GLN A 119 -9.48 21.52 -14.71
CA GLN A 119 -9.60 20.88 -13.44
C GLN A 119 -9.61 21.91 -12.30
N LEU A 120 -10.52 21.70 -11.33
CA LEU A 120 -10.56 22.48 -10.10
C LEU A 120 -9.76 21.78 -9.00
N ASP A 121 -9.08 22.57 -8.17
CA ASP A 121 -8.47 22.10 -6.94
C ASP A 121 -9.56 21.89 -5.86
N ILE A 122 -9.95 20.64 -5.67
CA ILE A 122 -10.92 20.20 -4.65
C ILE A 122 -10.25 19.65 -3.40
N GLY A 123 -8.95 19.90 -3.22
CA GLY A 123 -8.20 19.47 -2.05
C GLY A 123 -7.57 18.07 -2.15
N GLN A 124 -7.33 17.54 -3.37
CA GLN A 124 -6.78 16.19 -3.55
C GLN A 124 -5.41 15.97 -2.91
N GLU A 125 -4.61 17.03 -2.82
CA GLU A 125 -3.25 16.98 -2.25
C GLU A 125 -3.18 17.49 -0.80
N ARG A 126 -4.31 17.88 -0.24
CA ARG A 126 -4.42 18.39 1.14
C ARG A 126 -4.94 17.32 2.08
N GLN A 127 -4.72 17.51 3.38
CA GLN A 127 -5.37 16.71 4.40
C GLN A 127 -6.89 16.87 4.29
N ILE A 128 -7.62 15.74 4.24
CA ILE A 128 -9.08 15.75 4.22
C ILE A 128 -9.56 16.07 5.64
N VAL A 129 -10.35 17.13 5.80
CA VAL A 129 -10.93 17.50 7.10
C VAL A 129 -12.40 17.12 7.11
N LEU A 130 -12.80 16.20 7.99
CA LEU A 130 -14.19 15.79 8.12
C LEU A 130 -15.03 16.92 8.76
N ARG A 131 -16.20 17.16 8.21
CA ARG A 131 -17.11 18.24 8.61
C ARG A 131 -18.01 17.81 9.77
N ASN A 132 -18.38 16.53 9.79
CA ASN A 132 -19.24 15.90 10.79
C ASN A 132 -19.04 14.38 10.77
N GLU A 133 -19.70 13.68 11.68
CA GLU A 133 -19.57 12.22 11.84
C GLU A 133 -20.15 11.41 10.67
N ASP A 134 -21.11 11.98 9.92
CA ASP A 134 -21.65 11.29 8.73
C ASP A 134 -20.62 11.18 7.61
N ASP A 135 -19.63 12.08 7.55
CA ASP A 135 -18.54 11.97 6.60
C ASP A 135 -17.71 10.69 6.81
N LEU A 136 -17.67 10.10 8.01
CA LEU A 136 -17.00 8.82 8.28
C LEU A 136 -17.55 7.67 7.41
N LYS A 137 -18.84 7.68 7.13
CA LYS A 137 -19.52 6.65 6.34
C LYS A 137 -19.13 6.67 4.85
N LYS A 138 -18.40 7.71 4.41
CA LYS A 138 -17.91 7.89 3.04
C LYS A 138 -16.57 7.20 2.80
N PHE A 139 -15.91 6.72 3.86
CA PHE A 139 -14.62 6.04 3.79
C PHE A 139 -14.83 4.53 3.83
N ASP A 140 -14.11 3.82 2.97
CA ASP A 140 -14.14 2.36 2.90
C ASP A 140 -13.01 1.73 3.74
N PRO A 141 -13.18 0.46 4.17
CA PRO A 141 -12.16 -0.25 4.95
C PRO A 141 -10.87 -0.57 4.19
N PHE A 142 -10.79 -0.28 2.90
CA PHE A 142 -9.58 -0.50 2.11
C PHE A 142 -8.62 0.69 2.18
N TRP A 143 -9.09 1.91 1.89
CA TRP A 143 -8.27 3.13 1.92
C TRP A 143 -8.29 3.81 3.29
N GLY A 144 -9.38 3.67 4.02
CA GLY A 144 -9.54 4.16 5.38
C GLY A 144 -9.32 5.66 5.57
N LEU A 145 -8.76 6.01 6.72
CA LEU A 145 -8.62 7.36 7.23
C LEU A 145 -7.20 7.94 7.05
N ALA A 146 -6.40 7.39 6.14
CA ALA A 146 -5.05 7.89 5.88
C ALA A 146 -5.07 9.36 5.42
N ASN A 147 -4.27 10.21 6.06
CA ASN A 147 -4.22 11.66 5.87
C ASN A 147 -5.57 12.37 6.06
N VAL A 148 -6.40 11.87 6.98
CA VAL A 148 -7.70 12.46 7.33
C VAL A 148 -7.63 13.15 8.69
N SER A 149 -8.27 14.31 8.83
CA SER A 149 -8.46 15.00 10.11
C SER A 149 -9.87 14.78 10.66
N LEU A 150 -9.92 14.15 11.84
CA LEU A 150 -11.11 13.93 12.66
C LEU A 150 -11.09 14.79 13.93
N ALA A 151 -10.17 15.76 14.02
CA ALA A 151 -9.86 16.51 15.25
C ALA A 151 -11.08 17.21 15.90
N ASN A 152 -12.08 17.55 15.11
CA ASN A 152 -13.27 18.26 15.56
C ASN A 152 -14.46 17.35 15.90
N LEU A 153 -14.35 16.03 15.69
CA LEU A 153 -15.45 15.08 15.85
C LEU A 153 -15.52 14.50 17.26
N ASP A 154 -16.69 14.04 17.64
CA ASP A 154 -16.89 13.19 18.81
C ASP A 154 -17.05 11.73 18.34
N LEU A 155 -16.02 10.92 18.58
CA LEU A 155 -15.94 9.55 18.05
C LEU A 155 -16.34 8.48 19.07
N ARG A 156 -16.80 8.85 20.29
CA ARG A 156 -17.12 7.88 21.36
C ARG A 156 -18.10 6.79 20.95
N GLY A 157 -19.05 7.09 20.06
CA GLY A 157 -20.03 6.13 19.56
C GLY A 157 -19.56 5.28 18.37
N HIS A 158 -18.33 5.44 17.86
CA HIS A 158 -17.90 4.90 16.57
C HIS A 158 -16.86 3.76 16.65
N LEU A 159 -16.72 3.10 17.82
CA LEU A 159 -15.71 2.05 18.02
C LEU A 159 -15.72 0.98 16.93
N GLN A 160 -16.90 0.43 16.61
CA GLN A 160 -17.03 -0.65 15.63
C GLN A 160 -16.52 -0.22 14.24
N LEU A 161 -16.86 0.99 13.80
CA LEU A 161 -16.40 1.54 12.52
C LEU A 161 -14.87 1.75 12.54
N LEU A 162 -14.34 2.39 13.59
CA LEU A 162 -12.91 2.68 13.71
C LEU A 162 -12.06 1.40 13.78
N GLN A 163 -12.60 0.30 14.30
CA GLN A 163 -11.94 -1.00 14.31
C GLN A 163 -11.81 -1.64 12.93
N THR A 164 -12.53 -1.16 11.92
CA THR A 164 -12.42 -1.65 10.53
C THR A 164 -11.56 -0.75 9.64
N MET A 165 -11.33 0.51 10.03
CA MET A 165 -10.65 1.49 9.19
C MET A 165 -9.13 1.43 9.36
N PRO A 166 -8.34 1.29 8.28
CA PRO A 166 -6.92 1.62 8.28
C PRO A 166 -6.73 3.13 8.45
N PHE A 167 -5.58 3.53 8.96
CA PHE A 167 -5.21 4.93 9.17
C PHE A 167 -3.67 5.07 9.12
N ASP A 168 -3.19 6.30 9.07
CA ASP A 168 -1.74 6.56 9.05
C ASP A 168 -1.31 7.50 10.18
N SER A 169 -0.01 7.71 10.30
CA SER A 169 0.57 8.63 11.29
C SER A 169 0.26 10.11 11.03
N GLN A 170 -0.32 10.45 9.87
CA GLN A 170 -0.78 11.79 9.52
C GLN A 170 -2.26 12.01 9.88
N THR A 171 -3.01 10.95 10.18
CA THR A 171 -4.39 11.03 10.64
C THR A 171 -4.47 11.84 11.94
N LYS A 172 -5.26 12.92 11.94
CA LYS A 172 -5.47 13.75 13.13
C LYS A 172 -6.71 13.30 13.88
N TRP A 173 -6.49 12.81 15.07
CA TRP A 173 -7.54 12.35 15.98
C TRP A 173 -8.04 13.46 16.89
N PRO A 174 -9.28 13.41 17.40
CA PRO A 174 -9.75 14.30 18.46
C PRO A 174 -9.02 14.01 19.79
N GLY A 175 -9.28 14.83 20.80
CA GLY A 175 -8.78 14.58 22.15
C GLY A 175 -9.22 13.22 22.71
N PRO A 176 -8.44 12.63 23.65
CA PRO A 176 -8.72 11.31 24.20
C PRO A 176 -10.12 11.17 24.81
N ASP A 177 -10.68 12.26 25.33
CA ASP A 177 -12.03 12.36 25.90
C ASP A 177 -13.16 12.21 24.87
N LYS A 178 -12.82 12.32 23.58
CA LYS A 178 -13.74 12.17 22.45
C LYS A 178 -13.49 10.88 21.64
N LEU A 179 -12.56 10.04 22.08
CA LEU A 179 -12.33 8.72 21.49
C LEU A 179 -13.16 7.64 22.21
N PRO A 180 -13.52 6.52 21.53
CA PRO A 180 -14.15 5.40 22.20
C PRO A 180 -13.26 4.77 23.26
N ASP A 181 -13.83 4.27 24.33
CA ASP A 181 -13.12 3.52 25.35
C ASP A 181 -12.35 2.33 24.73
N GLY A 182 -11.08 2.21 25.08
CA GLY A 182 -10.20 1.16 24.58
C GLY A 182 -9.69 1.35 23.14
N PHE A 183 -9.97 2.48 22.50
CA PHE A 183 -9.40 2.82 21.19
C PHE A 183 -8.27 3.85 21.35
N ASP A 184 -7.05 3.38 21.17
CA ASP A 184 -5.84 4.22 21.18
C ASP A 184 -5.12 4.07 19.84
N PRO A 185 -5.29 5.03 18.91
CA PRO A 185 -4.69 4.94 17.57
C PRO A 185 -3.17 5.04 17.58
N VAL A 186 -2.57 5.77 18.53
CA VAL A 186 -1.12 5.90 18.66
C VAL A 186 -0.53 4.57 19.10
N LYS A 187 -1.13 3.95 20.12
CA LYS A 187 -0.72 2.62 20.60
C LYS A 187 -0.91 1.55 19.53
N LEU A 188 -2.03 1.57 18.79
CA LEU A 188 -2.29 0.63 17.69
C LEU A 188 -1.23 0.73 16.60
N LEU A 189 -0.85 1.95 16.23
CA LEU A 189 0.17 2.19 15.20
C LEU A 189 1.54 1.70 15.67
N GLU A 190 1.89 1.90 16.94
CA GLU A 190 3.16 1.45 17.50
C GLU A 190 3.20 -0.07 17.72
N ASP A 191 2.17 -0.65 18.32
CA ASP A 191 2.07 -2.10 18.52
C ASP A 191 2.06 -2.86 17.18
N GLY A 192 1.45 -2.26 16.16
CA GLY A 192 1.40 -2.79 14.81
C GLY A 192 2.75 -2.97 14.14
N LYS A 193 3.80 -2.29 14.61
CA LYS A 193 5.18 -2.45 14.11
C LYS A 193 5.82 -3.77 14.53
N ASN A 194 5.35 -4.43 15.59
CA ASN A 194 5.90 -5.74 15.97
C ASN A 194 5.61 -6.77 14.87
N PRO A 195 6.63 -7.42 14.26
CA PRO A 195 6.41 -8.47 13.25
C PRO A 195 5.56 -9.64 13.77
N GLY A 196 5.62 -9.91 15.08
CA GLY A 196 4.89 -10.96 15.76
C GLY A 196 5.61 -12.31 15.78
N LEU A 197 4.96 -13.29 16.44
CA LEU A 197 5.41 -14.68 16.55
C LEU A 197 6.87 -14.84 17.05
N GLY A 198 7.29 -13.95 17.96
CA GLY A 198 8.61 -14.02 18.60
C GLY A 198 9.79 -13.53 17.76
N ILE A 199 9.57 -12.88 16.62
CA ILE A 199 10.64 -12.35 15.75
C ILE A 199 11.56 -11.39 16.53
N ARG A 200 11.01 -10.50 17.36
CA ARG A 200 11.83 -9.60 18.18
C ARG A 200 12.73 -10.32 19.19
N ALA A 201 12.33 -11.50 19.64
CA ALA A 201 13.18 -12.34 20.51
C ALA A 201 14.37 -12.93 19.73
N LEU A 202 14.19 -13.30 18.47
CA LEU A 202 15.28 -13.71 17.58
C LEU A 202 16.27 -12.55 17.32
N HIS A 203 15.76 -11.34 17.08
CA HIS A 203 16.61 -10.15 16.92
C HIS A 203 17.51 -9.91 18.15
N LYS A 204 16.95 -10.04 19.37
CA LYS A 204 17.73 -9.94 20.62
C LYS A 204 18.82 -10.99 20.74
N GLN A 205 18.67 -12.13 20.06
CA GLN A 205 19.68 -13.20 19.99
C GLN A 205 20.69 -12.99 18.85
N GLY A 206 20.62 -11.86 18.11
CA GLY A 206 21.47 -11.55 16.97
C GLY A 206 21.07 -12.25 15.67
N VAL A 207 19.88 -12.88 15.61
CA VAL A 207 19.31 -13.44 14.38
C VAL A 207 18.39 -12.39 13.75
N ASP A 208 18.95 -11.54 12.91
CA ASP A 208 18.36 -10.30 12.40
C ASP A 208 18.56 -10.10 10.89
N GLY A 209 19.14 -11.10 10.19
CA GLY A 209 19.38 -11.07 8.75
C GLY A 209 20.75 -10.50 8.33
N ARG A 210 21.61 -10.18 9.27
CA ARG A 210 22.93 -9.59 9.00
C ARG A 210 23.78 -10.47 8.09
N GLY A 211 24.43 -9.83 7.09
CA GLY A 211 25.32 -10.49 6.14
C GLY A 211 24.59 -11.19 4.99
N VAL A 212 23.27 -11.13 4.94
CA VAL A 212 22.47 -11.74 3.89
C VAL A 212 21.80 -10.66 3.03
N GLY A 213 21.86 -10.80 1.70
CA GLY A 213 21.12 -9.98 0.76
C GLY A 213 19.72 -10.51 0.51
N ILE A 214 18.75 -9.60 0.47
CA ILE A 214 17.39 -9.84 0.00
C ILE A 214 17.09 -8.90 -1.16
N ALA A 215 16.49 -9.42 -2.22
CA ALA A 215 15.96 -8.57 -3.28
C ALA A 215 14.44 -8.45 -3.17
N ILE A 216 13.94 -7.24 -3.41
CA ILE A 216 12.51 -6.98 -3.58
C ILE A 216 12.30 -6.46 -4.99
N ILE A 217 11.38 -7.10 -5.72
CA ILE A 217 10.97 -6.70 -7.08
C ILE A 217 9.52 -6.23 -6.99
N ASP A 218 9.31 -4.91 -7.08
CA ASP A 218 8.01 -4.29 -6.83
C ASP A 218 7.86 -2.95 -7.58
N GLN A 219 6.83 -2.18 -7.29
CA GLN A 219 6.59 -0.84 -7.86
C GLN A 219 7.65 0.18 -7.42
N PRO A 220 7.79 1.36 -8.09
CA PRO A 220 8.73 2.41 -7.69
C PRO A 220 8.66 2.79 -6.21
N LEU A 221 9.82 2.80 -5.54
CA LEU A 221 9.99 2.91 -4.09
C LEU A 221 10.27 4.35 -3.64
N LEU A 222 9.75 4.74 -2.47
CA LEU A 222 10.23 5.86 -1.67
C LEU A 222 11.55 5.44 -1.00
N LYS A 223 12.69 5.80 -1.61
CA LYS A 223 14.03 5.27 -1.23
C LYS A 223 14.54 5.74 0.12
N ASP A 224 14.08 6.87 0.61
CA ASP A 224 14.58 7.55 1.81
C ASP A 224 13.74 7.31 3.08
N HIS A 225 12.80 6.35 3.05
CA HIS A 225 12.01 6.04 4.24
C HIS A 225 12.90 5.46 5.35
N ILE A 226 12.72 5.96 6.59
CA ILE A 226 13.58 5.67 7.75
C ILE A 226 13.61 4.20 8.16
N GLU A 227 12.64 3.39 7.75
CA GLU A 227 12.60 1.96 8.04
C GLU A 227 13.67 1.16 7.29
N TYR A 228 14.03 1.56 6.06
CA TYR A 228 14.88 0.74 5.19
C TYR A 228 15.93 1.51 4.39
N ALA A 229 15.95 2.83 4.43
CA ALA A 229 16.92 3.63 3.68
C ALA A 229 18.37 3.19 3.95
N ASP A 230 18.70 2.92 5.22
CA ASP A 230 20.04 2.46 5.66
C ASP A 230 20.37 1.03 5.19
N ARG A 231 19.37 0.25 4.73
CA ARG A 231 19.53 -1.12 4.23
C ARG A 231 19.60 -1.16 2.72
N LEU A 232 19.15 -0.09 2.03
CA LEU A 232 19.07 -0.02 0.58
C LEU A 232 20.46 0.06 -0.05
N THR A 233 20.98 -1.11 -0.41
CA THR A 233 22.29 -1.26 -1.05
C THR A 233 22.25 -0.89 -2.53
N ARG A 234 21.15 -1.23 -3.21
CA ARG A 234 20.97 -0.97 -4.65
C ARG A 234 19.51 -0.71 -4.96
N TYR A 235 19.26 0.27 -5.80
CA TYR A 235 17.97 0.53 -6.44
C TYR A 235 18.15 0.58 -7.94
N GLU A 236 17.33 -0.18 -8.67
CA GLU A 236 17.35 -0.20 -10.13
C GLU A 236 15.92 -0.13 -10.67
N ALA A 237 15.71 0.75 -11.66
CA ALA A 237 14.44 0.89 -12.36
C ALA A 237 14.48 0.08 -13.65
N ILE A 238 13.44 -0.73 -13.90
CA ILE A 238 13.26 -1.50 -15.14
C ILE A 238 11.90 -1.10 -15.71
N ASP A 239 11.91 -0.44 -16.86
CA ASP A 239 10.71 0.02 -17.59
C ASP A 239 9.77 0.95 -16.79
N VAL A 240 10.29 1.66 -15.79
CA VAL A 240 9.53 2.59 -14.94
C VAL A 240 10.20 3.96 -14.79
N ASP A 241 11.04 4.35 -15.74
CA ASP A 241 11.70 5.65 -15.73
C ASP A 241 10.66 6.78 -15.69
N GLY A 242 10.88 7.74 -14.78
CA GLY A 242 9.97 8.86 -14.57
C GLY A 242 8.64 8.53 -13.89
N VAL A 243 8.40 7.27 -13.55
CA VAL A 243 7.21 6.89 -12.77
C VAL A 243 7.42 7.31 -11.31
N PRO A 244 6.48 8.07 -10.72
CA PRO A 244 6.59 8.47 -9.33
C PRO A 244 6.48 7.27 -8.39
N VAL A 245 6.90 7.47 -7.14
CA VAL A 245 6.73 6.52 -6.03
C VAL A 245 5.30 5.99 -5.99
N GLN A 246 5.16 4.69 -5.78
CA GLN A 246 3.89 3.99 -5.69
C GLN A 246 3.63 3.49 -4.26
N MET A 247 2.38 3.21 -3.94
CA MET A 247 1.95 2.82 -2.59
C MET A 247 2.54 1.47 -2.14
N HIS A 248 2.77 0.54 -3.05
CA HIS A 248 2.97 -0.87 -2.70
C HIS A 248 4.39 -1.18 -2.21
N GLY A 249 5.44 -0.61 -2.82
CA GLY A 249 6.84 -0.92 -2.48
C GLY A 249 7.23 -0.64 -1.02
N PRO A 250 6.91 0.54 -0.43
CA PRO A 250 7.28 0.85 0.96
C PRO A 250 6.78 -0.14 2.02
N PRO A 251 5.49 -0.55 2.04
CA PRO A 251 5.03 -1.63 2.92
C PRO A 251 5.85 -2.92 2.78
N ILE A 252 6.09 -3.38 1.54
CA ILE A 252 6.83 -4.62 1.28
C ILE A 252 8.24 -4.56 1.86
N CYS A 253 8.98 -3.48 1.61
CA CYS A 253 10.30 -3.27 2.17
C CYS A 253 10.28 -3.25 3.70
N SER A 254 9.34 -2.53 4.32
CA SER A 254 9.25 -2.43 5.78
C SER A 254 8.91 -3.76 6.44
N ILE A 255 8.09 -4.60 5.81
CA ILE A 255 7.76 -5.95 6.32
C ILE A 255 8.99 -6.87 6.25
N ALA A 256 9.75 -6.83 5.18
CA ALA A 256 10.94 -7.68 5.01
C ALA A 256 12.11 -7.21 5.88
N VAL A 257 12.53 -5.93 5.74
CA VAL A 257 13.80 -5.42 6.28
C VAL A 257 13.67 -4.15 7.11
N GLY A 258 12.44 -3.74 7.45
CA GLY A 258 12.22 -2.52 8.24
C GLY A 258 12.89 -2.58 9.60
N LYS A 259 13.45 -1.46 10.02
CA LYS A 259 14.16 -1.30 11.29
C LYS A 259 13.31 -1.67 12.50
N THR A 260 12.02 -1.29 12.48
CA THR A 260 11.07 -1.54 13.58
C THR A 260 9.96 -2.51 13.20
N CYS A 261 9.61 -2.61 11.91
CA CYS A 261 8.51 -3.40 11.36
C CYS A 261 8.97 -4.73 10.73
N GLY A 262 10.26 -4.89 10.44
CA GLY A 262 10.80 -5.94 9.58
C GLY A 262 11.09 -7.24 10.29
N VAL A 263 11.05 -8.33 9.52
CA VAL A 263 11.45 -9.66 9.96
C VAL A 263 12.98 -9.80 9.99
N ALA A 264 13.69 -9.22 9.01
CA ALA A 264 15.14 -9.29 8.88
C ALA A 264 15.78 -7.87 8.81
N PRO A 265 15.75 -7.08 9.92
CA PRO A 265 16.06 -5.64 9.90
C PRO A 265 17.52 -5.30 9.63
N SER A 266 18.44 -6.27 9.65
CA SER A 266 19.86 -6.09 9.34
C SER A 266 20.29 -6.66 7.99
N ALA A 267 19.34 -7.16 7.17
CA ALA A 267 19.62 -7.64 5.83
C ALA A 267 19.95 -6.50 4.86
N SER A 268 20.79 -6.77 3.87
CA SER A 268 21.08 -5.83 2.77
C SER A 268 19.97 -5.86 1.74
N LEU A 269 19.33 -4.73 1.48
CA LEU A 269 18.21 -4.61 0.56
C LEU A 269 18.69 -4.25 -0.85
N TYR A 270 18.33 -5.07 -1.82
CA TYR A 270 18.44 -4.81 -3.25
C TYR A 270 17.03 -4.62 -3.81
N TYR A 271 16.78 -3.52 -4.49
CA TYR A 271 15.44 -3.19 -4.95
C TYR A 271 15.38 -3.00 -6.46
N PHE A 272 14.46 -3.71 -7.11
CA PHE A 272 14.19 -3.57 -8.53
C PHE A 272 12.75 -3.06 -8.72
N ALA A 273 12.65 -1.83 -9.22
CA ALA A 273 11.37 -1.23 -9.52
C ALA A 273 10.89 -1.68 -10.90
N VAL A 274 9.69 -2.28 -10.98
CA VAL A 274 9.10 -2.82 -12.21
C VAL A 274 7.66 -2.33 -12.41
N PRO A 275 7.14 -2.34 -13.67
CA PRO A 275 5.78 -1.93 -13.96
C PRO A 275 4.76 -3.04 -13.66
N MET A 276 4.48 -3.29 -12.36
CA MET A 276 3.56 -4.35 -11.91
C MET A 276 2.14 -4.26 -12.48
N TRP A 277 1.77 -3.14 -13.08
CA TRP A 277 0.48 -2.95 -13.76
C TRP A 277 0.44 -3.45 -15.20
N LYS A 278 1.56 -3.91 -15.74
CA LYS A 278 1.64 -4.56 -17.05
C LYS A 278 1.54 -6.08 -16.88
N PRO A 279 0.72 -6.78 -17.67
CA PRO A 279 0.64 -8.24 -17.61
C PRO A 279 1.80 -8.89 -18.41
N ASP A 280 3.03 -8.57 -18.03
CA ASP A 280 4.26 -9.03 -18.66
C ASP A 280 5.28 -9.44 -17.61
N ASN A 281 5.83 -10.64 -17.76
CA ASN A 281 6.80 -11.21 -16.83
C ASN A 281 8.26 -10.82 -17.15
N MET A 282 8.53 -10.20 -18.30
CA MET A 282 9.91 -9.87 -18.70
C MET A 282 10.68 -9.02 -17.70
N PRO A 283 10.10 -7.91 -17.11
CA PRO A 283 10.83 -7.09 -16.14
C PRO A 283 11.28 -7.86 -14.89
N TYR A 284 10.50 -8.87 -14.48
CA TYR A 284 10.89 -9.74 -13.35
C TYR A 284 12.01 -10.70 -13.72
N CYS A 285 11.99 -11.25 -14.96
CA CYS A 285 13.05 -12.09 -15.47
C CYS A 285 14.38 -11.34 -15.55
N ASP A 286 14.35 -10.12 -16.07
CA ASP A 286 15.51 -9.25 -16.19
C ASP A 286 16.09 -8.89 -14.80
N ALA A 287 15.24 -8.64 -13.81
CA ALA A 287 15.65 -8.42 -12.43
C ALA A 287 16.36 -9.65 -11.85
N ILE A 288 15.84 -10.86 -12.08
CA ILE A 288 16.48 -12.11 -11.62
C ILE A 288 17.82 -12.33 -12.31
N ASP A 289 17.93 -12.15 -13.63
CA ASP A 289 19.18 -12.30 -14.36
C ASP A 289 20.24 -11.30 -13.83
N LYS A 290 19.87 -10.06 -13.57
CA LYS A 290 20.76 -9.05 -12.98
C LYS A 290 21.20 -9.43 -11.56
N LEU A 291 20.33 -10.02 -10.75
CA LEU A 291 20.66 -10.52 -9.41
C LEU A 291 21.67 -11.67 -9.46
N ILE A 292 21.54 -12.60 -10.41
CA ILE A 292 22.49 -13.68 -10.61
C ILE A 292 23.85 -13.12 -11.02
N GLN A 293 23.90 -12.15 -11.93
CA GLN A 293 25.13 -11.45 -12.31
C GLN A 293 25.75 -10.71 -11.12
N LEU A 294 24.95 -10.02 -10.32
CA LEU A 294 25.40 -9.32 -9.11
C LEU A 294 26.04 -10.29 -8.10
N ASN A 295 25.43 -11.46 -7.90
CA ASN A 295 25.95 -12.48 -7.00
C ASN A 295 27.29 -13.10 -7.50
N ALA A 296 27.57 -13.02 -8.80
CA ALA A 296 28.83 -13.46 -9.38
C ALA A 296 29.96 -12.41 -9.26
N ASP A 297 29.62 -11.16 -8.95
CA ASP A 297 30.61 -10.08 -8.72
C ASP A 297 31.27 -10.28 -7.35
N PRO A 298 32.62 -10.45 -7.29
CA PRO A 298 33.36 -10.64 -6.05
C PRO A 298 33.31 -9.42 -5.10
N ASN A 299 32.92 -8.25 -5.60
CA ASN A 299 32.74 -7.03 -4.79
C ASN A 299 31.38 -6.99 -4.10
N THR A 300 30.47 -7.90 -4.38
CA THR A 300 29.16 -7.96 -3.71
C THR A 300 29.33 -8.37 -2.25
N THR A 301 29.11 -7.42 -1.34
CA THR A 301 29.34 -7.59 0.11
C THR A 301 28.32 -8.47 0.81
N ALA A 302 27.09 -8.53 0.28
CA ALA A 302 26.02 -9.38 0.81
C ALA A 302 25.31 -10.08 -0.36
N ARG A 303 25.62 -11.37 -0.52
CA ARG A 303 25.01 -12.19 -1.58
C ARG A 303 23.48 -12.24 -1.39
N VAL A 304 22.75 -11.99 -2.48
CA VAL A 304 21.29 -12.12 -2.50
C VAL A 304 20.93 -13.61 -2.50
N ARG A 305 20.21 -14.02 -1.45
CA ARG A 305 19.78 -15.41 -1.26
C ARG A 305 18.27 -15.55 -1.38
N VAL A 306 17.53 -14.45 -1.27
CA VAL A 306 16.07 -14.45 -1.29
C VAL A 306 15.57 -13.33 -2.18
N VAL A 307 14.55 -13.63 -3.00
CA VAL A 307 13.80 -12.66 -3.80
C VAL A 307 12.35 -12.68 -3.34
N SER A 308 11.81 -11.51 -3.02
CA SER A 308 10.39 -11.31 -2.71
C SER A 308 9.70 -10.56 -3.83
N ILE A 309 8.63 -11.14 -4.37
CA ILE A 309 7.82 -10.56 -5.45
C ILE A 309 6.35 -10.62 -5.02
N SER A 310 5.79 -9.49 -4.64
CA SER A 310 4.43 -9.43 -4.07
C SER A 310 3.33 -9.37 -5.14
N THR A 311 3.49 -10.16 -6.19
CA THR A 311 2.47 -10.45 -7.22
C THR A 311 2.54 -11.91 -7.66
N GLY A 312 1.54 -12.36 -8.41
CA GLY A 312 1.55 -13.68 -9.05
C GLY A 312 1.88 -13.57 -10.54
N MET A 313 2.58 -14.57 -11.05
CA MET A 313 2.83 -14.80 -12.47
C MET A 313 1.95 -15.93 -12.95
N PHE A 314 1.21 -15.71 -14.03
CA PHE A 314 0.20 -16.65 -14.51
C PHE A 314 0.40 -16.97 -16.00
N PRO A 315 -0.02 -18.19 -16.46
CA PRO A 315 0.18 -18.64 -17.84
C PRO A 315 -0.37 -17.71 -18.93
N GLN A 316 -1.35 -16.87 -18.58
CA GLN A 316 -1.98 -15.92 -19.52
C GLN A 316 -1.20 -14.62 -19.71
N GLN A 317 -0.18 -14.38 -18.89
CA GLN A 317 0.67 -13.19 -19.00
C GLN A 317 1.77 -13.43 -20.05
N ALA A 318 2.20 -12.34 -20.69
CA ALA A 318 3.31 -12.40 -21.63
C ALA A 318 4.60 -12.92 -20.95
N ASN A 319 5.42 -13.63 -21.72
CA ASN A 319 6.72 -14.14 -21.28
C ASN A 319 6.68 -15.12 -20.09
N PHE A 320 5.59 -15.88 -19.92
CA PHE A 320 5.45 -16.84 -18.82
C PHE A 320 6.48 -17.99 -18.89
N ASP A 321 6.82 -18.49 -20.09
CA ASP A 321 7.86 -19.52 -20.22
C ASP A 321 9.23 -18.99 -19.82
N ARG A 322 9.54 -17.74 -20.19
CA ARG A 322 10.77 -17.07 -19.74
C ARG A 322 10.83 -16.92 -18.22
N TRP A 323 9.66 -16.69 -17.58
CA TRP A 323 9.54 -16.66 -16.13
C TRP A 323 9.90 -18.02 -15.50
N LYS A 324 9.40 -19.13 -16.03
CA LYS A 324 9.76 -20.47 -15.54
C LYS A 324 11.28 -20.73 -15.63
N ASP A 325 11.90 -20.30 -16.73
CA ASP A 325 13.35 -20.39 -16.90
C ASP A 325 14.11 -19.54 -15.89
N ALA A 326 13.61 -18.34 -15.59
CA ALA A 326 14.20 -17.45 -14.57
C ALA A 326 14.11 -18.06 -13.17
N LEU A 327 12.98 -18.66 -12.79
CA LEU A 327 12.83 -19.38 -11.52
C LEU A 327 13.84 -20.55 -11.41
N LYS A 328 13.97 -21.36 -12.47
CA LYS A 328 14.93 -22.45 -12.49
C LYS A 328 16.38 -21.96 -12.33
N LYS A 329 16.77 -20.91 -13.04
CA LYS A 329 18.08 -20.29 -12.91
C LYS A 329 18.32 -19.73 -11.49
N ALA A 330 17.31 -19.11 -10.87
CA ALA A 330 17.40 -18.62 -9.49
C ALA A 330 17.68 -19.79 -8.53
N GLU A 331 16.92 -20.89 -8.65
CA GLU A 331 17.11 -22.09 -7.82
C GLU A 331 18.52 -22.69 -8.01
N GLU A 332 19.00 -22.84 -9.25
CA GLU A 332 20.34 -23.35 -9.59
C GLU A 332 21.47 -22.46 -9.00
N ASN A 333 21.18 -21.17 -8.76
CA ASN A 333 22.10 -20.23 -8.10
C ASN A 333 21.88 -20.10 -6.59
N GLY A 334 21.06 -20.97 -5.99
CA GLY A 334 20.78 -21.00 -4.56
C GLY A 334 19.96 -19.79 -4.08
N ILE A 335 19.13 -19.22 -4.93
CA ILE A 335 18.24 -18.10 -4.65
C ILE A 335 16.82 -18.63 -4.47
N LEU A 336 16.22 -18.39 -3.30
CA LEU A 336 14.80 -18.67 -3.05
C LEU A 336 13.94 -17.51 -3.57
N VAL A 337 12.99 -17.80 -4.45
CA VAL A 337 12.01 -16.82 -4.94
C VAL A 337 10.66 -17.06 -4.27
N VAL A 338 10.10 -16.03 -3.63
CA VAL A 338 8.79 -16.06 -2.99
C VAL A 338 7.84 -15.15 -3.75
N THR A 339 6.74 -15.72 -4.30
CA THR A 339 5.72 -14.99 -5.07
C THR A 339 4.32 -15.21 -4.51
N CYS A 340 3.37 -14.33 -4.82
CA CYS A 340 1.96 -14.53 -4.48
C CYS A 340 1.27 -15.64 -5.30
N ALA A 341 1.87 -16.12 -6.39
CA ALA A 341 1.40 -17.30 -7.13
C ALA A 341 1.68 -18.60 -6.39
N GLN A 342 2.52 -18.56 -5.34
CA GLN A 342 2.85 -19.73 -4.53
C GLN A 342 3.54 -20.85 -5.31
N ASP A 343 4.34 -20.47 -6.30
CA ASP A 343 5.04 -21.42 -7.20
C ASP A 343 5.97 -22.38 -6.45
N SER A 344 6.56 -21.90 -5.35
CA SER A 344 7.53 -22.69 -4.56
C SER A 344 6.86 -23.53 -3.48
N PHE A 345 5.83 -22.99 -2.79
CA PHE A 345 5.08 -23.68 -1.73
C PHE A 345 3.81 -22.93 -1.36
N GLN A 346 2.87 -23.67 -0.73
CA GLN A 346 1.61 -23.10 -0.28
C GLN A 346 1.76 -22.33 1.02
N TYR A 347 1.27 -21.12 1.07
CA TYR A 347 1.22 -20.30 2.26
C TYR A 347 0.00 -19.38 2.29
N GLY A 348 -0.30 -18.83 3.43
CA GLY A 348 -1.43 -17.95 3.62
C GLY A 348 -1.15 -16.85 4.63
N MET A 349 -2.14 -16.03 4.88
CA MET A 349 -2.04 -14.86 5.72
C MET A 349 -2.95 -14.92 6.93
N LEU A 350 -2.49 -14.31 8.01
CA LEU A 350 -3.19 -14.12 9.25
C LEU A 350 -3.39 -12.63 9.53
N ALA A 351 -4.47 -12.29 10.21
CA ALA A 351 -4.64 -10.98 10.80
C ALA A 351 -4.62 -11.10 12.33
N ARG A 352 -3.88 -10.23 13.00
CA ARG A 352 -3.85 -10.19 14.46
C ARG A 352 -5.21 -9.74 15.00
N ASN A 353 -5.68 -10.32 16.09
CA ASN A 353 -6.83 -9.81 16.81
C ASN A 353 -6.47 -8.54 17.58
N ASN A 354 -7.39 -7.57 17.61
CA ASN A 354 -7.16 -6.29 18.28
C ASN A 354 -6.80 -6.47 19.76
N GLY A 355 -5.75 -5.79 20.22
CA GLY A 355 -5.31 -5.80 21.61
C GLY A 355 -4.73 -7.11 22.13
N LYS A 356 -4.49 -8.10 21.26
CA LYS A 356 -3.90 -9.40 21.63
C LYS A 356 -2.38 -9.38 21.45
N ASP A 357 -1.70 -10.26 22.20
CA ASP A 357 -0.26 -10.42 22.12
C ASP A 357 0.17 -10.85 20.70
N PRO A 358 1.01 -10.06 20.02
CA PRO A 358 1.49 -10.41 18.68
C PRO A 358 2.37 -11.67 18.64
N ASP A 359 2.95 -12.07 19.76
CA ASP A 359 3.87 -13.20 19.80
C ASP A 359 3.16 -14.53 20.14
N ASP A 360 1.88 -14.49 20.52
CA ASP A 360 1.05 -15.67 20.75
C ASP A 360 0.34 -16.12 19.46
N PRO A 361 0.59 -17.33 18.92
CA PRO A 361 -0.10 -17.86 17.74
C PRO A 361 -1.63 -17.90 17.86
N ALA A 362 -2.18 -18.01 19.07
CA ALA A 362 -3.62 -18.00 19.32
C ALA A 362 -4.25 -16.59 19.16
N SER A 363 -3.43 -15.56 19.06
CA SER A 363 -3.85 -14.18 18.89
C SER A 363 -4.29 -13.83 17.46
N TYR A 364 -4.23 -14.79 16.56
CA TYR A 364 -4.49 -14.54 15.14
C TYR A 364 -5.82 -15.15 14.67
N ARG A 365 -6.43 -14.52 13.68
CA ARG A 365 -7.55 -15.03 12.91
C ARG A 365 -7.13 -15.25 11.45
N SER A 366 -7.88 -16.03 10.71
CA SER A 366 -7.67 -16.20 9.27
C SER A 366 -7.74 -14.85 8.57
N GLY A 367 -6.90 -14.67 7.55
CA GLY A 367 -6.99 -13.55 6.62
C GLY A 367 -8.20 -13.66 5.71
N ILE A 368 -8.40 -12.67 4.84
CA ILE A 368 -9.56 -12.56 3.94
C ILE A 368 -9.55 -13.60 2.80
N TYR A 369 -8.41 -14.21 2.51
CA TYR A 369 -8.31 -15.25 1.48
C TYR A 369 -8.17 -16.64 2.13
N GLY A 370 -8.96 -17.58 1.65
CA GLY A 370 -8.83 -18.98 2.00
C GLY A 370 -7.51 -19.57 1.50
N VAL A 371 -6.99 -20.54 2.23
CA VAL A 371 -5.74 -21.24 1.88
C VAL A 371 -5.98 -22.74 1.72
N GLY A 372 -5.18 -23.37 0.86
CA GLY A 372 -5.21 -24.82 0.69
C GLY A 372 -4.69 -25.57 1.93
N PRO A 373 -5.00 -26.89 2.04
CA PRO A 373 -4.46 -27.73 3.09
C PRO A 373 -2.92 -27.74 3.10
N GLY A 374 -2.31 -27.68 4.29
CA GLY A 374 -0.84 -27.71 4.44
C GLY A 374 -0.14 -26.38 4.14
N ALA A 375 -0.89 -25.30 3.94
CA ALA A 375 -0.32 -23.98 3.81
C ALA A 375 0.21 -23.45 5.15
N VAL A 376 1.39 -22.87 5.14
CA VAL A 376 1.97 -22.19 6.32
C VAL A 376 1.40 -20.77 6.40
N LEU A 377 0.84 -20.42 7.57
CA LEU A 377 0.20 -19.13 7.79
C LEU A 377 1.14 -18.15 8.48
N VAL A 378 1.20 -16.91 8.00
CA VAL A 378 2.07 -15.84 8.51
C VAL A 378 1.32 -14.54 8.78
N PRO A 379 1.81 -13.70 9.73
CA PRO A 379 1.21 -12.40 10.03
C PRO A 379 1.22 -11.45 8.82
N ALA A 380 0.05 -10.90 8.49
CA ALA A 380 -0.11 -9.93 7.42
C ALA A 380 -1.02 -8.75 7.82
N GLY A 381 -2.22 -9.00 8.35
CA GLY A 381 -3.18 -7.96 8.74
C GLY A 381 -3.03 -7.47 10.19
N ASN A 382 -3.71 -6.38 10.51
CA ASN A 382 -3.60 -5.62 11.76
C ASN A 382 -2.13 -5.29 12.10
N ARG A 383 -1.43 -4.69 11.14
CA ARG A 383 -0.03 -4.31 11.31
C ARG A 383 0.29 -2.94 10.70
N THR A 384 1.35 -2.35 11.21
CA THR A 384 1.91 -1.09 10.72
C THR A 384 3.03 -1.35 9.73
N THR A 385 3.04 -0.57 8.66
CA THR A 385 4.08 -0.58 7.63
C THR A 385 4.52 0.84 7.28
N ALA A 386 5.65 0.97 6.59
CA ALA A 386 6.05 2.21 5.97
C ALA A 386 5.00 2.68 4.94
N SER A 387 4.79 4.00 4.84
CA SER A 387 3.95 4.61 3.82
C SER A 387 4.78 5.21 2.69
N HIS A 388 4.17 5.38 1.53
CA HIS A 388 4.78 6.07 0.39
C HIS A 388 4.60 7.60 0.45
N THR A 389 3.84 8.12 1.42
CA THR A 389 3.44 9.54 1.51
C THR A 389 4.45 10.41 2.26
N GLY A 390 5.46 9.81 2.88
CA GLY A 390 6.53 10.54 3.56
C GLY A 390 7.59 9.62 4.16
N ARG A 391 8.81 10.15 4.33
CA ARG A 391 9.97 9.39 4.77
C ARG A 391 9.86 8.78 6.18
N ASP A 392 8.93 9.26 6.98
CA ASP A 392 8.67 8.84 8.36
C ASP A 392 7.18 8.59 8.62
N VAL A 393 6.41 8.43 7.54
CA VAL A 393 4.98 8.17 7.62
C VAL A 393 4.71 6.68 7.64
N TYR A 394 3.83 6.25 8.54
CA TYR A 394 3.42 4.86 8.72
C TYR A 394 1.93 4.70 8.51
N THR A 395 1.52 3.58 7.93
CA THR A 395 0.11 3.19 7.79
C THR A 395 -0.18 1.94 8.60
N PHE A 396 -1.24 1.98 9.42
CA PHE A 396 -1.80 0.82 10.09
C PHE A 396 -2.89 0.20 9.21
N TRP A 397 -2.66 -1.03 8.77
CA TRP A 397 -3.56 -1.79 7.90
C TRP A 397 -4.38 -2.77 8.72
N ARG A 398 -5.71 -2.73 8.58
CA ARG A 398 -6.62 -3.70 9.24
C ARG A 398 -6.58 -5.04 8.53
N GLU A 399 -6.79 -5.02 7.24
CA GLU A 399 -6.70 -6.19 6.38
C GLU A 399 -5.47 -6.10 5.48
N ALA A 400 -5.06 -7.24 4.94
CA ALA A 400 -3.91 -7.33 4.07
C ALA A 400 -4.15 -8.35 2.96
N GLY A 401 -3.43 -8.20 1.86
CA GLY A 401 -3.35 -9.21 0.80
C GLY A 401 -2.16 -10.14 0.97
N MET A 402 -2.06 -11.16 0.13
CA MET A 402 -0.90 -12.05 0.04
C MET A 402 0.42 -11.29 -0.16
N SER A 403 0.33 -10.08 -0.71
CA SER A 403 1.48 -9.17 -0.86
C SER A 403 2.19 -8.84 0.45
N TRP A 404 1.52 -8.90 1.61
CA TRP A 404 2.14 -8.70 2.93
C TRP A 404 2.71 -9.99 3.52
N ALA A 405 2.20 -11.16 3.12
CA ALA A 405 2.70 -12.45 3.56
C ALA A 405 4.03 -12.83 2.87
N ALA A 406 4.17 -12.55 1.57
CA ALA A 406 5.38 -12.86 0.80
C ALA A 406 6.66 -12.25 1.42
N PRO A 407 6.74 -10.93 1.73
CA PRO A 407 7.94 -10.34 2.33
C PRO A 407 8.21 -10.82 3.77
N TYR A 408 7.17 -11.21 4.52
CA TYR A 408 7.37 -11.83 5.84
C TYR A 408 8.09 -13.18 5.72
N LEU A 409 7.65 -14.05 4.81
CA LEU A 409 8.29 -15.33 4.52
C LEU A 409 9.70 -15.16 3.95
N ALA A 410 9.88 -14.20 3.04
CA ALA A 410 11.20 -13.86 2.51
C ALA A 410 12.16 -13.42 3.64
N GLY A 411 11.68 -12.62 4.59
CA GLY A 411 12.43 -12.25 5.78
C GLY A 411 12.83 -13.48 6.64
N LEU A 412 11.92 -14.42 6.86
CA LEU A 412 12.25 -15.68 7.58
C LEU A 412 13.32 -16.49 6.85
N ALA A 413 13.25 -16.58 5.54
CA ALA A 413 14.27 -17.26 4.74
C ALA A 413 15.64 -16.56 4.86
N VAL A 414 15.66 -15.22 4.93
CA VAL A 414 16.88 -14.45 5.19
C VAL A 414 17.49 -14.81 6.55
N LEU A 415 16.66 -14.93 7.60
CA LEU A 415 17.13 -15.37 8.93
C LEU A 415 17.72 -16.80 8.87
N ALA A 416 17.12 -17.69 8.08
CA ALA A 416 17.64 -19.03 7.87
C ALA A 416 19.03 -19.01 7.20
N TYR A 417 19.21 -18.22 6.16
CA TYR A 417 20.51 -18.07 5.48
C TYR A 417 21.57 -17.41 6.37
N GLN A 418 21.21 -16.50 7.27
CA GLN A 418 22.14 -15.97 8.26
C GLN A 418 22.65 -17.11 9.18
N VAL A 419 21.76 -17.98 9.61
CA VAL A 419 22.09 -19.09 10.54
C VAL A 419 22.82 -20.22 9.83
N ASN A 420 22.41 -20.60 8.64
CA ASN A 420 23.07 -21.61 7.81
C ASN A 420 23.18 -21.12 6.37
N PRO A 421 24.32 -20.50 5.95
CA PRO A 421 24.50 -19.97 4.61
C PRO A 421 24.39 -20.99 3.48
N GLU A 422 24.65 -22.26 3.78
CA GLU A 422 24.64 -23.35 2.77
C GLU A 422 23.30 -24.11 2.70
N ILE A 423 22.30 -23.68 3.46
CA ILE A 423 21.00 -24.34 3.44
C ILE A 423 20.33 -24.20 2.07
N GLU A 424 19.80 -25.28 1.54
CA GLU A 424 19.10 -25.28 0.26
C GLU A 424 17.70 -24.65 0.37
N PRO A 425 17.21 -23.94 -0.66
CA PRO A 425 15.86 -23.37 -0.70
C PRO A 425 14.75 -24.36 -0.34
N LYS A 426 14.80 -25.59 -0.87
CA LYS A 426 13.82 -26.65 -0.57
C LYS A 426 13.81 -27.07 0.89
N THR A 427 14.98 -27.08 1.54
CA THR A 427 15.11 -27.39 2.96
C THR A 427 14.46 -26.31 3.81
N ILE A 428 14.63 -25.02 3.47
CA ILE A 428 13.95 -23.90 4.15
C ILE A 428 12.43 -24.10 4.11
N ILE A 429 11.85 -24.38 2.94
CA ILE A 429 10.42 -24.63 2.78
C ILE A 429 9.95 -25.80 3.64
N THR A 430 10.65 -26.93 3.58
CA THR A 430 10.34 -28.13 4.36
C THR A 430 10.36 -27.86 5.86
N LEU A 431 11.34 -27.09 6.35
CA LEU A 431 11.46 -26.75 7.76
C LEU A 431 10.37 -25.78 8.20
N LEU A 432 10.01 -24.78 7.39
CA LEU A 432 8.87 -23.88 7.68
C LEU A 432 7.58 -24.68 7.90
N GLN A 433 7.29 -25.64 7.04
CA GLN A 433 6.11 -26.51 7.15
C GLN A 433 6.19 -27.43 8.36
N LYS A 434 7.35 -28.07 8.59
CA LYS A 434 7.54 -29.06 9.66
C LYS A 434 7.45 -28.43 11.06
N THR A 435 7.87 -27.19 11.21
CA THR A 435 7.92 -26.48 12.50
C THR A 435 6.71 -25.61 12.77
N ALA A 436 5.77 -25.52 11.82
CA ALA A 436 4.51 -24.80 12.02
C ALA A 436 3.66 -25.48 13.11
N VAL A 437 2.99 -24.68 13.94
CA VAL A 437 2.10 -25.16 14.98
C VAL A 437 0.65 -25.17 14.51
N LYS A 438 -0.06 -26.26 14.78
CA LYS A 438 -1.48 -26.38 14.48
C LYS A 438 -2.30 -25.54 15.45
N THR A 439 -3.13 -24.67 14.89
CA THR A 439 -4.08 -23.82 15.62
C THR A 439 -5.48 -23.99 15.06
N SER A 440 -6.46 -23.33 15.65
CA SER A 440 -7.84 -23.31 15.13
C SER A 440 -7.96 -22.63 13.74
N VAL A 441 -6.97 -21.83 13.33
CA VAL A 441 -6.96 -21.13 12.03
C VAL A 441 -6.06 -21.80 10.98
N GLY A 442 -5.33 -22.87 11.35
CA GLY A 442 -4.42 -23.60 10.48
C GLY A 442 -3.01 -23.71 11.03
N ASP A 443 -2.04 -24.03 10.18
CA ASP A 443 -0.64 -24.27 10.53
C ASP A 443 0.12 -22.93 10.58
N VAL A 444 0.30 -22.36 11.77
CA VAL A 444 0.94 -21.06 11.99
C VAL A 444 2.46 -21.23 12.13
N VAL A 445 3.22 -20.46 11.36
CA VAL A 445 4.69 -20.48 11.42
C VAL A 445 5.20 -20.21 12.83
N GLN A 446 6.27 -20.92 13.22
CA GLN A 446 6.97 -20.73 14.50
C GLN A 446 8.43 -20.32 14.22
N PRO A 447 8.74 -19.02 14.17
CA PRO A 447 10.07 -18.55 13.81
C PRO A 447 11.20 -19.09 14.70
N ALA A 448 10.98 -19.23 16.01
CA ALA A 448 11.98 -19.75 16.93
C ALA A 448 12.30 -21.23 16.66
N ASP A 449 11.28 -22.07 16.50
CA ASP A 449 11.45 -23.50 16.21
C ASP A 449 12.01 -23.72 14.81
N PHE A 450 11.57 -22.90 13.83
CA PHE A 450 12.13 -22.89 12.49
C PHE A 450 13.65 -22.60 12.50
N ILE A 451 14.07 -21.52 13.15
CA ILE A 451 15.50 -21.16 13.25
C ILE A 451 16.31 -22.22 14.02
N LYS A 452 15.75 -22.83 15.06
CA LYS A 452 16.37 -23.97 15.74
C LYS A 452 16.58 -25.13 14.78
N ALA A 453 15.54 -25.52 14.04
CA ALA A 453 15.62 -26.61 13.06
C ALA A 453 16.65 -26.31 11.95
N VAL A 454 16.80 -25.05 11.52
CA VAL A 454 17.84 -24.62 10.57
C VAL A 454 19.25 -24.81 11.15
N ARG A 455 19.46 -24.47 12.46
CA ARG A 455 20.77 -24.70 13.12
C ARG A 455 21.13 -26.19 13.15
N ASP A 456 20.16 -27.05 13.41
CA ASP A 456 20.36 -28.49 13.47
C ASP A 456 20.76 -29.13 12.13
N THR A 457 20.52 -28.46 11.01
CA THR A 457 20.98 -28.91 9.67
C THR A 457 22.48 -28.69 9.43
N LYS A 458 23.15 -27.81 10.19
CA LYS A 458 24.60 -27.57 10.07
C LYS A 458 25.46 -28.73 10.56
N HIS A 459 24.89 -29.57 11.39
CA HIS A 459 25.61 -30.66 12.09
C HIS A 459 25.36 -32.03 11.45
N LYS A 460 24.67 -32.05 10.31
CA LYS A 460 24.45 -33.24 9.51
C LYS A 460 25.21 -33.16 8.20
#